data_46644e2a4872ba36f73e9ff9a130b7e8
#
_entry.id   46644e2a4872ba36f73e9ff9a130b7e8
#
_cell.length_a   1.000
_cell.length_b   1.000
_cell.length_c   1.000
_cell.angle_alpha   90.00
_cell.angle_beta   90.00
_cell.angle_gamma   90.00
#
_symmetry.space_group_name_H-M   'P 1'
#
loop_
_entity.id
_entity.type
_entity.pdbx_description
1 polymer ?
#
loop_
_entity_poly.entity_id
_entity_poly.type
_entity_poly.pdbx_seq_one_letter_code
_entity_poly.pdbx_strand_id
1 'polypeptide(L)'
;MNPVLRNVLAVLVGAVACFMLNGLLLSVMLQIVPPPEGFDANDVATYSLLQGKHLLSPFVAHAVPSLFGGLLAALLAATRKMTLALAVGGLHLMGGIAAAFMIPAPVWFVVLDLTVAYLPMAWLGGRLAGLANR
;
A
#
# COMPACT_ATOMS: atom_id res chain seq x y z
N MET A 1 -27.11 -6.36 10.42
CA MET A 1 -26.64 -5.50 9.31
C MET A 1 -26.66 -6.31 8.03
N ASN A 2 -27.20 -5.73 6.94
CA ASN A 2 -27.21 -6.36 5.63
C ASN A 2 -25.78 -6.74 5.18
N PRO A 3 -25.56 -7.99 4.70
CA PRO A 3 -24.22 -8.44 4.25
C PRO A 3 -23.57 -7.54 3.19
N VAL A 4 -24.37 -6.98 2.27
CA VAL A 4 -23.85 -6.06 1.25
C VAL A 4 -23.31 -4.79 1.89
N LEU A 5 -24.10 -4.17 2.77
CA LEU A 5 -23.66 -2.96 3.49
C LEU A 5 -22.40 -3.24 4.31
N ARG A 6 -22.35 -4.38 5.00
CA ARG A 6 -21.18 -4.78 5.79
C ARG A 6 -19.93 -4.96 4.89
N ASN A 7 -20.07 -5.56 3.72
CA ASN A 7 -18.98 -5.73 2.78
C ASN A 7 -18.48 -4.38 2.22
N VAL A 8 -19.39 -3.47 1.89
CA VAL A 8 -19.01 -2.10 1.45
C VAL A 8 -18.25 -1.37 2.56
N LEU A 9 -18.76 -1.40 3.79
CA LEU A 9 -18.07 -0.79 4.94
C LEU A 9 -16.70 -1.43 5.19
N ALA A 10 -16.57 -2.75 5.05
CA ALA A 10 -15.30 -3.45 5.19
C ALA A 10 -14.23 -2.95 4.20
N VAL A 11 -14.60 -2.75 2.94
CA VAL A 11 -13.69 -2.19 1.92
C VAL A 11 -13.36 -0.74 2.23
N LEU A 12 -14.35 0.08 2.58
CA LEU A 12 -14.10 1.49 2.91
C LEU A 12 -13.17 1.64 4.11
N VAL A 13 -13.42 0.92 5.19
CA VAL A 13 -12.55 0.94 6.39
C VAL A 13 -11.16 0.42 6.06
N GLY A 14 -11.06 -0.70 5.34
CA GLY A 14 -9.78 -1.25 4.91
C GLY A 14 -8.99 -0.29 4.01
N ALA A 15 -9.65 0.38 3.07
CA ALA A 15 -9.02 1.36 2.18
C ALA A 15 -8.57 2.61 2.95
N VAL A 16 -9.42 3.18 3.79
CA VAL A 16 -9.06 4.34 4.61
C VAL A 16 -7.88 4.02 5.51
N ALA A 17 -7.89 2.88 6.22
CA ALA A 17 -6.78 2.44 7.05
C ALA A 17 -5.50 2.23 6.24
N CYS A 18 -5.60 1.65 5.04
CA CYS A 18 -4.49 1.46 4.11
C CYS A 18 -3.85 2.81 3.74
N PHE A 19 -4.63 3.77 3.26
CA PHE A 19 -4.11 5.07 2.83
C PHE A 19 -3.55 5.90 3.99
N MET A 20 -4.19 5.88 5.16
CA MET A 20 -3.67 6.56 6.35
C MET A 20 -2.34 5.96 6.81
N LEU A 21 -2.26 4.63 6.86
CA LEU A 21 -1.03 3.93 7.25
C LEU A 21 0.09 4.14 6.21
N ASN A 22 -0.25 4.23 4.91
CA ASN A 22 0.71 4.57 3.86
C ASN A 22 1.38 5.93 4.13
N GLY A 23 0.60 6.99 4.35
CA GLY A 23 1.13 8.32 4.66
C GLY A 23 1.95 8.34 5.95
N LEU A 24 1.46 7.67 7.00
CA LEU A 24 2.18 7.56 8.27
C LEU A 24 3.53 6.84 8.11
N LEU A 25 3.54 5.68 7.47
CA LEU A 25 4.77 4.91 7.28
C LEU A 25 5.76 5.63 6.37
N LEU A 26 5.29 6.29 5.33
CA LEU A 26 6.18 7.11 4.49
C LEU A 26 6.87 8.19 5.33
N SER A 27 6.12 8.90 6.16
CA SER A 27 6.66 9.93 7.05
C SER A 27 7.67 9.36 8.06
N VAL A 28 7.39 8.19 8.64
CA VAL A 28 8.31 7.51 9.58
C VAL A 28 9.56 7.01 8.84
N MET A 29 9.39 6.39 7.68
CA MET A 29 10.50 5.85 6.91
C MET A 29 11.45 6.95 6.40
N LEU A 30 10.94 8.14 6.08
CA LEU A 30 11.77 9.29 5.72
C LEU A 30 12.63 9.80 6.89
N GLN A 31 12.25 9.52 8.13
CA GLN A 31 13.08 9.81 9.31
C GLN A 31 14.15 8.74 9.54
N ILE A 32 13.83 7.47 9.21
CA ILE A 32 14.77 6.34 9.37
C ILE A 32 15.80 6.32 8.24
N VAL A 33 15.35 6.59 7.00
CA VAL A 33 16.17 6.67 5.80
C VAL A 33 15.94 8.05 5.18
N PRO A 34 16.58 9.09 5.71
CA PRO A 34 16.39 10.45 5.22
C PRO A 34 16.85 10.57 3.76
N PRO A 35 16.18 11.41 2.97
CA PRO A 35 16.63 11.68 1.60
C PRO A 35 18.01 12.35 1.62
N PRO A 36 18.76 12.26 0.49
CA PRO A 36 20.08 12.86 0.39
C PRO A 36 20.01 14.40 0.44
N GLU A 37 21.14 15.01 0.78
CA GLU A 37 21.27 16.46 0.75
C GLU A 37 20.96 17.02 -0.66
N GLY A 38 20.19 18.09 -0.71
CA GLY A 38 19.75 18.72 -1.97
C GLY A 38 18.51 18.10 -2.59
N PHE A 39 17.90 17.07 -1.99
CA PHE A 39 16.63 16.51 -2.48
C PHE A 39 15.46 17.44 -2.14
N ASP A 40 14.67 17.78 -3.16
CA ASP A 40 13.39 18.49 -3.01
C ASP A 40 12.29 17.69 -3.74
N ALA A 41 11.29 17.26 -3.00
CA ALA A 41 10.16 16.48 -3.55
C ALA A 41 9.33 17.25 -4.60
N ASN A 42 9.44 18.59 -4.65
CA ASN A 42 8.76 19.42 -5.64
C ASN A 42 9.60 19.65 -6.91
N ASP A 43 10.88 19.27 -6.90
CA ASP A 43 11.78 19.40 -8.04
C ASP A 43 12.15 18.01 -8.58
N VAL A 44 11.53 17.67 -9.72
CA VAL A 44 11.70 16.38 -10.41
C VAL A 44 13.19 16.09 -10.72
N ALA A 45 14.02 17.11 -10.98
CA ALA A 45 15.43 16.92 -11.29
C ALA A 45 16.20 16.32 -10.11
N THR A 46 15.78 16.59 -8.87
CA THR A 46 16.45 16.11 -7.66
C THR A 46 16.19 14.62 -7.36
N TYR A 47 15.20 14.01 -8.02
CA TYR A 47 14.93 12.57 -7.86
C TYR A 47 16.09 11.68 -8.34
N SER A 48 16.94 12.20 -9.23
CA SER A 48 18.19 11.53 -9.65
C SER A 48 19.19 11.33 -8.50
N LEU A 49 19.05 12.06 -7.40
CA LEU A 49 19.88 11.92 -6.19
C LEU A 49 19.49 10.70 -5.36
N LEU A 50 18.27 10.17 -5.53
CA LEU A 50 17.80 9.03 -4.77
C LEU A 50 18.52 7.75 -5.20
N GLN A 51 19.11 7.06 -4.22
CA GLN A 51 19.75 5.75 -4.36
C GLN A 51 18.78 4.62 -3.97
N GLY A 52 19.15 3.37 -4.27
CA GLY A 52 18.31 2.21 -3.97
C GLY A 52 17.84 2.11 -2.51
N LYS A 53 18.70 2.50 -1.54
CA LYS A 53 18.32 2.52 -0.11
C LYS A 53 17.13 3.46 0.20
N HIS A 54 17.00 4.57 -0.53
CA HIS A 54 15.92 5.53 -0.32
C HIS A 54 14.58 4.99 -0.86
N LEU A 55 14.63 4.06 -1.83
CA LEU A 55 13.45 3.39 -2.38
C LEU A 55 12.82 2.38 -1.41
N LEU A 56 13.54 2.00 -0.34
CA LEU A 56 12.98 1.18 0.73
C LEU A 56 11.79 1.88 1.41
N SER A 57 11.85 3.21 1.57
CA SER A 57 10.80 3.99 2.21
C SER A 57 9.44 3.87 1.51
N PRO A 58 9.31 4.17 0.20
CA PRO A 58 8.05 3.99 -0.50
C PRO A 58 7.66 2.50 -0.59
N PHE A 59 8.59 1.57 -0.79
CA PHE A 59 8.24 0.15 -0.85
C PHE A 59 7.57 -0.35 0.44
N VAL A 60 8.14 -0.05 1.61
CA VAL A 60 7.56 -0.41 2.91
C VAL A 60 6.23 0.31 3.12
N ALA A 61 6.15 1.59 2.74
CA ALA A 61 4.93 2.39 2.84
C ALA A 61 3.80 1.90 1.90
N HIS A 62 4.09 1.12 0.87
CA HIS A 62 3.10 0.49 0.01
C HIS A 62 2.76 -0.94 0.48
N ALA A 63 3.77 -1.75 0.80
CA ALA A 63 3.62 -3.15 1.12
C ALA A 63 2.86 -3.39 2.45
N VAL A 64 3.30 -2.74 3.52
CA VAL A 64 2.70 -2.94 4.86
C VAL A 64 1.24 -2.44 4.91
N PRO A 65 0.90 -1.25 4.39
CA PRO A 65 -0.49 -0.81 4.35
C PRO A 65 -1.40 -1.68 3.49
N SER A 66 -0.90 -2.21 2.36
CA SER A 66 -1.66 -3.14 1.52
C SER A 66 -2.02 -4.42 2.27
N LEU A 67 -1.06 -4.99 3.01
CA LEU A 67 -1.28 -6.14 3.87
C LEU A 67 -2.31 -5.81 4.95
N PHE A 68 -2.11 -4.72 5.67
CA PHE A 68 -2.97 -4.34 6.79
C PHE A 68 -4.39 -3.98 6.34
N GLY A 69 -4.53 -3.21 5.26
CA GLY A 69 -5.83 -2.86 4.69
C GLY A 69 -6.59 -4.09 4.18
N GLY A 70 -5.90 -5.00 3.50
CA GLY A 70 -6.45 -6.28 3.07
C GLY A 70 -6.87 -7.18 4.24
N LEU A 71 -6.05 -7.27 5.29
CA LEU A 71 -6.37 -7.99 6.53
C LEU A 71 -7.64 -7.42 7.17
N LEU A 72 -7.68 -6.11 7.35
CA LEU A 72 -8.79 -5.44 8.00
C LEU A 72 -10.10 -5.60 7.21
N ALA A 73 -10.07 -5.42 5.89
CA ALA A 73 -11.22 -5.64 5.03
C ALA A 73 -11.74 -7.09 5.15
N ALA A 74 -10.84 -8.08 5.12
CA ALA A 74 -11.23 -9.49 5.25
C ALA A 74 -11.79 -9.85 6.63
N LEU A 75 -11.28 -9.25 7.71
CA LEU A 75 -11.78 -9.47 9.07
C LEU A 75 -13.20 -8.90 9.25
N LEU A 76 -13.46 -7.72 8.69
CA LEU A 76 -14.73 -7.03 8.82
C LEU A 76 -15.81 -7.56 7.86
N ALA A 77 -15.41 -8.16 6.74
CA ALA A 77 -16.32 -8.65 5.71
C ALA A 77 -17.30 -9.72 6.22
N ALA A 78 -18.55 -9.65 5.74
CA ALA A 78 -19.54 -10.69 5.96
C ALA A 78 -19.30 -11.91 5.06
N THR A 79 -18.97 -11.67 3.79
CA THR A 79 -18.79 -12.68 2.75
C THR A 79 -17.63 -12.30 1.83
N ARG A 80 -17.16 -13.23 0.98
CA ARG A 80 -16.15 -12.97 -0.07
C ARG A 80 -14.88 -12.28 0.47
N LYS A 81 -14.43 -12.65 1.66
CA LYS A 81 -13.34 -12.00 2.41
C LYS A 81 -12.10 -11.73 1.58
N MET A 82 -11.63 -12.74 0.82
CA MET A 82 -10.44 -12.59 -0.04
C MET A 82 -10.67 -11.60 -1.19
N THR A 83 -11.83 -11.62 -1.81
CA THR A 83 -12.17 -10.67 -2.89
C THR A 83 -12.14 -9.23 -2.37
N LEU A 84 -12.62 -8.99 -1.15
CA LEU A 84 -12.66 -7.66 -0.55
C LEU A 84 -11.27 -7.20 -0.09
N ALA A 85 -10.42 -8.14 0.40
CA ALA A 85 -9.01 -7.85 0.65
C ALA A 85 -8.29 -7.40 -0.63
N LEU A 86 -8.48 -8.14 -1.73
CA LEU A 86 -7.91 -7.81 -3.03
C LEU A 86 -8.48 -6.51 -3.62
N ALA A 87 -9.74 -6.17 -3.35
CA ALA A 87 -10.32 -4.89 -3.75
C ALA A 87 -9.57 -3.71 -3.09
N VAL A 88 -9.24 -3.81 -1.80
CA VAL A 88 -8.41 -2.80 -1.12
C VAL A 88 -7.02 -2.71 -1.73
N GLY A 89 -6.36 -3.87 -1.98
CA GLY A 89 -5.07 -3.90 -2.66
C GLY A 89 -5.11 -3.31 -4.06
N GLY A 90 -6.19 -3.54 -4.81
CA GLY A 90 -6.42 -2.96 -6.13
C GLY A 90 -6.60 -1.44 -6.11
N LEU A 91 -7.35 -0.91 -5.14
CA LEU A 91 -7.49 0.53 -4.93
C LEU A 91 -6.14 1.18 -4.62
N HIS A 92 -5.34 0.54 -3.77
CA HIS A 92 -4.01 1.04 -3.43
C HIS A 92 -3.05 0.96 -4.63
N LEU A 93 -3.11 -0.13 -5.41
CA LEU A 93 -2.36 -0.28 -6.66
C LEU A 93 -2.68 0.82 -7.67
N MET A 94 -3.93 1.24 -7.81
CA MET A 94 -4.29 2.37 -8.68
C MET A 94 -3.57 3.65 -8.25
N GLY A 95 -3.46 3.90 -6.94
CA GLY A 95 -2.65 5.00 -6.41
C GLY A 95 -1.16 4.85 -6.75
N GLY A 96 -0.60 3.65 -6.61
CA GLY A 96 0.78 3.33 -6.97
C GLY A 96 1.07 3.52 -8.46
N ILE A 97 0.16 3.10 -9.33
CA ILE A 97 0.27 3.33 -10.78
C ILE A 97 0.26 4.83 -11.09
N ALA A 98 -0.66 5.59 -10.49
CA ALA A 98 -0.71 7.04 -10.66
C ALA A 98 0.61 7.70 -10.20
N ALA A 99 1.14 7.29 -9.05
CA ALA A 99 2.42 7.78 -8.53
C ALA A 99 3.58 7.44 -9.48
N ALA A 100 3.60 6.26 -10.10
CA ALA A 100 4.63 5.85 -11.05
C ALA A 100 4.69 6.72 -12.32
N PHE A 101 3.56 7.34 -12.71
CA PHE A 101 3.53 8.33 -13.80
C PHE A 101 3.96 9.73 -13.37
N MET A 102 3.85 10.05 -12.09
CA MET A 102 4.11 11.40 -11.56
C MET A 102 5.51 11.54 -10.95
N ILE A 103 6.03 10.45 -10.38
CA ILE A 103 7.28 10.43 -9.61
C ILE A 103 8.31 9.60 -10.37
N PRO A 104 9.42 10.21 -10.83
CA PRO A 104 10.46 9.46 -11.52
C PRO A 104 11.14 8.47 -10.57
N ALA A 105 11.15 7.20 -10.96
CA ALA A 105 11.82 6.13 -10.25
C ALA A 105 12.47 5.15 -11.25
N PRO A 106 13.50 4.41 -10.86
CA PRO A 106 14.10 3.39 -11.72
C PRO A 106 13.07 2.34 -12.14
N VAL A 107 13.09 1.93 -13.40
CA VAL A 107 12.13 0.95 -13.96
C VAL A 107 12.07 -0.33 -13.14
N TRP A 108 13.22 -0.86 -12.71
CA TRP A 108 13.29 -2.06 -11.88
C TRP A 108 12.49 -1.90 -10.57
N PHE A 109 12.55 -0.70 -9.95
CA PHE A 109 11.81 -0.43 -8.72
C PHE A 109 10.31 -0.35 -8.99
N VAL A 110 9.90 0.37 -10.04
CA VAL A 110 8.48 0.47 -10.42
C VAL A 110 7.88 -0.91 -10.67
N VAL A 111 8.59 -1.78 -11.41
CA VAL A 111 8.14 -3.16 -11.64
C VAL A 111 8.03 -3.95 -10.34
N LEU A 112 9.04 -3.89 -9.48
CA LEU A 112 9.05 -4.59 -8.19
C LEU A 112 7.89 -4.09 -7.29
N ASP A 113 7.76 -2.79 -7.15
CA ASP A 113 6.76 -2.16 -6.29
C ASP A 113 5.34 -2.50 -6.75
N LEU A 114 5.02 -2.26 -8.03
CA LEU A 114 3.68 -2.51 -8.56
C LEU A 114 3.30 -4.00 -8.57
N THR A 115 4.26 -4.91 -8.70
CA THR A 115 3.98 -6.35 -8.73
C THR A 115 3.92 -7.00 -7.35
N VAL A 116 4.63 -6.49 -6.34
CA VAL A 116 4.79 -7.15 -5.03
C VAL A 116 4.05 -6.40 -3.91
N ALA A 117 4.14 -5.06 -3.88
CA ALA A 117 3.73 -4.30 -2.70
C ALA A 117 2.21 -4.15 -2.52
N TYR A 118 1.41 -4.43 -3.51
CA TYR A 118 -0.04 -4.16 -3.46
C TYR A 118 -0.88 -5.45 -3.41
N LEU A 119 -1.14 -6.08 -4.54
CA LEU A 119 -2.04 -7.25 -4.61
C LEU A 119 -1.51 -8.46 -3.83
N PRO A 120 -0.23 -8.87 -3.95
CA PRO A 120 0.29 -9.98 -3.15
C PRO A 120 0.23 -9.72 -1.64
N MET A 121 0.50 -8.48 -1.20
CA MET A 121 0.44 -8.12 0.21
C MET A 121 -1.00 -8.09 0.72
N ALA A 122 -1.95 -7.55 -0.06
CA ALA A 122 -3.37 -7.59 0.28
C ALA A 122 -3.91 -9.03 0.32
N TRP A 123 -3.49 -9.89 -0.61
CA TRP A 123 -3.78 -11.31 -0.58
C TRP A 123 -3.26 -11.99 0.69
N LEU A 124 -2.03 -11.68 1.08
CA LEU A 124 -1.44 -12.19 2.32
C LEU A 124 -2.27 -11.75 3.54
N GLY A 125 -2.68 -10.47 3.59
CA GLY A 125 -3.59 -9.95 4.60
C GLY A 125 -4.90 -10.73 4.67
N GLY A 126 -5.52 -11.00 3.52
CA GLY A 126 -6.73 -11.81 3.42
C GLY A 126 -6.54 -13.26 3.90
N ARG A 127 -5.37 -13.85 3.64
CA ARG A 127 -5.00 -15.20 4.14
C ARG A 127 -4.86 -15.20 5.67
N LEU A 128 -4.18 -14.20 6.23
CA LEU A 128 -4.01 -14.06 7.69
C LEU A 128 -5.37 -13.92 8.40
N ALA A 129 -6.31 -13.16 7.82
CA ALA A 129 -7.67 -13.08 8.34
C ALA A 129 -8.38 -14.44 8.36
N GLY A 130 -8.15 -15.27 7.35
CA GLY A 130 -8.68 -16.63 7.29
C GLY A 130 -8.15 -17.55 8.39
N LEU A 131 -6.91 -17.36 8.83
CA LEU A 131 -6.31 -18.12 9.94
C LEU A 131 -6.83 -17.65 11.31
N ALA A 132 -7.05 -16.36 11.47
CA ALA A 132 -7.56 -15.76 12.71
C ALA A 132 -9.03 -16.14 13.01
N ASN A 133 -9.78 -16.60 12.00
CA ASN A 133 -11.19 -16.99 12.14
C ASN A 133 -11.41 -18.53 12.21
N ARG A 134 -10.36 -19.31 12.39
CA ARG A 134 -10.44 -20.77 12.64
C ARG A 134 -10.36 -21.08 14.13
#